data_79c7450602107d2f6f2c64d57cc4ef09
#
_entry.id   79c7450602107d2f6f2c64d57cc4ef09
#
_cell.length_a   1.000
_cell.length_b   1.000
_cell.length_c   1.000
_cell.angle_alpha   90.00
_cell.angle_beta   90.00
_cell.angle_gamma   90.00
#
_symmetry.space_group_name_H-M   'P 1'
#
loop_
_entity.id
_entity.type
_entity.pdbx_description
1 polymer ?
#
loop_
_entity_poly.entity_id
_entity_poly.type
_entity_poly.pdbx_seq_one_letter_code
_entity_poly.pdbx_strand_id
1 'polypeptide(L)'
;MFRKIKLPFIIAGKNPSKSLEKIAHLCKHTCLVANPSEDEMNDLIQKAHVNILPSFNSTGLKLKLLHALFQGRHCVVNDAAVEGTGLAEACHIGNNANELAEIIQGLYKTPFTNEELAERKKMFCNSYNNSKSAEILNQLLFEHYQ
;
A
#
# COMPACT_ATOMS: atom_id res chain seq x y z
N MET A 1 14.20 3.87 11.64
CA MET A 1 13.65 2.54 11.37
C MET A 1 14.64 1.65 10.62
N PHE A 2 14.89 1.81 9.33
CA PHE A 2 15.67 0.88 8.50
C PHE A 2 17.16 0.74 8.82
N ARG A 3 17.79 1.65 9.54
CA ARG A 3 19.17 1.46 10.02
C ARG A 3 19.34 0.27 10.98
N LYS A 4 18.26 -0.14 11.65
CA LYS A 4 18.24 -1.27 12.61
C LYS A 4 17.80 -2.60 11.97
N ILE A 5 17.14 -2.53 10.80
CA ILE A 5 16.61 -3.70 10.10
C ILE A 5 17.57 -4.03 8.95
N LYS A 6 18.20 -5.21 8.99
CA LYS A 6 19.12 -5.69 7.94
C LYS A 6 18.36 -6.39 6.79
N LEU A 7 17.21 -5.85 6.38
CA LEU A 7 16.45 -6.37 5.26
C LEU A 7 16.68 -5.50 4.03
N PRO A 8 16.67 -6.08 2.82
CA PRO A 8 16.67 -5.31 1.58
C PRO A 8 15.47 -4.37 1.55
N PHE A 9 15.71 -3.09 1.30
CA PHE A 9 14.68 -2.07 1.27
C PHE A 9 14.79 -1.22 0.01
N ILE A 10 13.69 -1.12 -0.73
CA ILE A 10 13.62 -0.29 -1.93
C ILE A 10 12.72 0.91 -1.64
N ILE A 11 13.22 2.10 -1.93
CA ILE A 11 12.45 3.33 -1.95
C ILE A 11 12.23 3.68 -3.42
N ALA A 12 10.98 3.73 -3.86
CA ALA A 12 10.63 4.05 -5.24
C ALA A 12 9.67 5.25 -5.29
N GLY A 13 9.90 6.18 -6.18
CA GLY A 13 9.03 7.34 -6.33
C GLY A 13 9.55 8.39 -7.31
N LYS A 14 8.67 9.34 -7.62
CA LYS A 14 8.98 10.48 -8.50
C LYS A 14 9.67 11.60 -7.73
N ASN A 15 10.65 12.22 -8.37
CA ASN A 15 11.35 13.42 -7.90
C ASN A 15 11.84 13.31 -6.45
N PRO A 16 12.65 12.32 -6.10
CA PRO A 16 13.17 12.19 -4.75
C PRO A 16 13.97 13.46 -4.36
N SER A 17 13.82 13.88 -3.10
CA SER A 17 14.60 15.02 -2.61
C SER A 17 16.07 14.64 -2.41
N LYS A 18 16.98 15.60 -2.56
CA LYS A 18 18.43 15.39 -2.31
C LYS A 18 18.72 14.86 -0.90
N SER A 19 17.90 15.22 0.07
CA SER A 19 18.00 14.68 1.44
C SER A 19 17.65 13.20 1.51
N LEU A 20 16.62 12.77 0.79
CA LEU A 20 16.23 11.35 0.70
C LEU A 20 17.31 10.53 -0.01
N GLU A 21 17.87 11.05 -1.11
CA GLU A 21 18.98 10.41 -1.82
C GLU A 21 20.17 10.18 -0.89
N LYS A 22 20.60 11.22 -0.16
CA LYS A 22 21.68 11.10 0.82
C LYS A 22 21.41 10.05 1.90
N ILE A 23 20.19 10.02 2.44
CA ILE A 23 19.81 9.05 3.47
C ILE A 23 19.80 7.63 2.90
N ALA A 24 19.29 7.43 1.69
CA ALA A 24 19.28 6.13 1.02
C ALA A 24 20.71 5.60 0.81
N HIS A 25 21.63 6.44 0.34
CA HIS A 25 23.04 6.07 0.16
C HIS A 25 23.78 5.72 1.46
N LEU A 26 23.36 6.29 2.59
CA LEU A 26 23.96 5.97 3.90
C LEU A 26 23.51 4.61 4.48
N CYS A 27 22.47 4.00 3.91
CA CYS A 27 21.89 2.75 4.39
C CYS A 27 22.30 1.58 3.48
N LYS A 28 23.20 0.72 3.93
CA LYS A 28 23.80 -0.39 3.13
C LYS A 28 22.79 -1.35 2.47
N HIS A 29 21.58 -1.47 3.02
CA HIS A 29 20.54 -2.38 2.52
C HIS A 29 19.40 -1.63 1.82
N THR A 30 19.59 -0.35 1.49
CA THR A 30 18.57 0.48 0.87
C THR A 30 18.97 0.83 -0.56
N CYS A 31 18.05 0.65 -1.49
CA CYS A 31 18.15 1.06 -2.87
C CYS A 31 17.10 2.14 -3.16
N LEU A 32 17.48 3.21 -3.85
CA LEU A 32 16.57 4.24 -4.33
C LEU A 32 16.35 4.06 -5.83
N VAL A 33 15.09 3.88 -6.23
CA VAL A 33 14.64 3.85 -7.62
C VAL A 33 13.93 5.18 -7.89
N ALA A 34 14.64 6.11 -8.50
CA ALA A 34 14.12 7.44 -8.81
C ALA A 34 13.37 7.43 -10.14
N ASN A 35 12.17 8.01 -10.15
CA ASN A 35 11.33 8.17 -11.35
C ASN A 35 11.08 6.86 -12.11
N PRO A 36 10.67 5.75 -11.43
CA PRO A 36 10.35 4.51 -12.12
C PRO A 36 9.22 4.74 -13.13
N SER A 37 9.27 4.02 -14.25
CA SER A 37 8.14 3.89 -15.16
C SER A 37 6.97 3.19 -14.46
N GLU A 38 5.81 3.18 -15.09
CA GLU A 38 4.64 2.48 -14.55
C GLU A 38 4.89 0.98 -14.44
N ASP A 39 5.48 0.38 -15.46
CA ASP A 39 5.83 -1.04 -15.47
C ASP A 39 6.87 -1.40 -14.41
N GLU A 40 7.90 -0.57 -14.24
CA GLU A 40 8.89 -0.77 -13.18
C GLU A 40 8.26 -0.66 -11.78
N MET A 41 7.35 0.29 -11.57
CA MET A 41 6.64 0.42 -10.29
C MET A 41 5.76 -0.79 -10.02
N ASN A 42 5.03 -1.28 -11.04
CA ASN A 42 4.20 -2.47 -10.95
C ASN A 42 5.05 -3.70 -10.58
N ASP A 43 6.19 -3.87 -11.23
CA ASP A 43 7.11 -4.96 -10.97
C ASP A 43 7.68 -4.91 -9.54
N LEU A 44 8.04 -3.73 -9.05
CA LEU A 44 8.49 -3.52 -7.68
C LEU A 44 7.40 -3.88 -6.66
N ILE A 45 6.14 -3.46 -6.89
CA ILE A 45 5.00 -3.76 -6.01
C ILE A 45 4.73 -5.27 -5.97
N GLN A 46 4.72 -5.94 -7.10
CA GLN A 46 4.42 -7.37 -7.19
C GLN A 46 5.53 -8.24 -6.57
N LYS A 47 6.79 -7.86 -6.76
CA LYS A 47 7.94 -8.60 -6.23
C LYS A 47 8.20 -8.36 -4.75
N ALA A 48 7.77 -7.22 -4.23
CA ALA A 48 7.93 -6.90 -2.81
C ALA A 48 7.16 -7.91 -1.93
N HIS A 49 7.84 -8.44 -0.90
CA HIS A 49 7.18 -9.24 0.11
C HIS A 49 6.29 -8.38 1.02
N VAL A 50 6.75 -7.17 1.33
CA VAL A 50 6.02 -6.18 2.12
C VAL A 50 6.06 -4.83 1.41
N ASN A 51 4.89 -4.28 1.10
CA ASN A 51 4.72 -2.93 0.59
C ASN A 51 4.45 -1.99 1.76
N ILE A 52 5.24 -0.92 1.91
CA ILE A 52 5.16 0.02 3.04
C ILE A 52 4.67 1.35 2.50
N LEU A 53 3.46 1.76 2.89
CA LEU A 53 2.73 2.89 2.30
C LEU A 53 2.15 3.84 3.36
N PRO A 54 2.96 4.42 4.26
CA PRO A 54 2.46 5.38 5.24
C PRO A 54 1.96 6.64 4.52
N SER A 55 0.92 7.26 5.07
CA SER A 55 0.39 8.55 4.62
C SER A 55 0.56 9.59 5.72
N PHE A 56 0.90 10.80 5.32
CA PHE A 56 0.93 11.97 6.22
C PHE A 56 -0.32 12.84 6.04
N ASN A 57 -1.25 12.38 5.21
CA ASN A 57 -2.50 13.06 4.91
C ASN A 57 -3.64 12.03 4.98
N SER A 58 -4.67 12.31 5.77
CA SER A 58 -5.85 11.46 5.93
C SER A 58 -6.93 11.70 4.87
N THR A 59 -6.81 12.73 4.03
CA THR A 59 -7.83 13.08 3.04
C THR A 59 -7.66 12.35 1.72
N GLY A 60 -8.79 12.02 1.07
CA GLY A 60 -8.86 11.46 -0.27
C GLY A 60 -8.46 10.00 -0.41
N LEU A 61 -8.86 9.40 -1.53
CA LEU A 61 -8.57 8.02 -1.87
C LEU A 61 -7.06 7.81 -2.10
N LYS A 62 -6.51 6.79 -1.47
CA LYS A 62 -5.08 6.45 -1.56
C LYS A 62 -4.84 5.48 -2.71
N LEU A 63 -4.79 5.98 -3.96
CA LEU A 63 -4.61 5.15 -5.16
C LEU A 63 -3.40 4.21 -5.07
N LYS A 64 -2.29 4.66 -4.50
CA LYS A 64 -1.10 3.83 -4.30
C LYS A 64 -1.35 2.65 -3.35
N LEU A 65 -2.23 2.82 -2.35
CA LEU A 65 -2.63 1.74 -1.45
C LEU A 65 -3.50 0.72 -2.18
N LEU A 66 -4.51 1.18 -2.91
CA LEU A 66 -5.33 0.29 -3.75
C LEU A 66 -4.47 -0.52 -4.71
N HIS A 67 -3.55 0.15 -5.41
CA HIS A 67 -2.65 -0.50 -6.35
C HIS A 67 -1.81 -1.60 -5.68
N ALA A 68 -1.21 -1.31 -4.52
CA ALA A 68 -0.43 -2.30 -3.77
C ALA A 68 -1.29 -3.45 -3.22
N LEU A 69 -2.52 -3.18 -2.83
CA LEU A 69 -3.45 -4.20 -2.38
C LEU A 69 -3.95 -5.10 -3.52
N PHE A 70 -4.12 -4.56 -4.74
CA PHE A 70 -4.52 -5.35 -5.91
C PHE A 70 -3.40 -6.23 -6.45
N GLN A 71 -2.16 -5.75 -6.46
CA GLN A 71 -1.05 -6.41 -7.14
C GLN A 71 0.01 -6.99 -6.21
N GLY A 72 0.15 -6.41 -5.01
CA GLY A 72 1.19 -6.77 -4.07
C GLY A 72 0.77 -7.82 -3.04
N ARG A 73 1.70 -8.12 -2.13
CA ARG A 73 1.51 -9.06 -1.03
C ARG A 73 1.11 -8.30 0.25
N HIS A 74 1.85 -8.45 1.36
CA HIS A 74 1.57 -7.72 2.58
C HIS A 74 1.64 -6.20 2.38
N CYS A 75 0.69 -5.46 2.97
CA CYS A 75 0.69 -4.01 2.97
C CYS A 75 0.78 -3.50 4.40
N VAL A 76 1.79 -2.66 4.67
CA VAL A 76 2.01 -2.03 5.97
C VAL A 76 1.78 -0.53 5.84
N VAL A 77 0.91 0.02 6.66
CA VAL A 77 0.42 1.39 6.58
C VAL A 77 0.32 2.02 7.97
N ASN A 78 -0.08 3.27 8.04
CA ASN A 78 -0.55 3.92 9.27
C ASN A 78 -2.04 4.25 9.17
N ASP A 79 -2.68 4.65 10.27
CA ASP A 79 -4.11 4.97 10.32
C ASP A 79 -4.52 5.97 9.24
N ALA A 80 -3.74 7.04 9.04
CA ALA A 80 -4.01 8.06 8.04
C ALA A 80 -4.05 7.52 6.59
N ALA A 81 -3.46 6.36 6.31
CA ALA A 81 -3.50 5.75 4.98
C ALA A 81 -4.81 4.99 4.72
N VAL A 82 -5.49 4.51 5.75
CA VAL A 82 -6.71 3.69 5.64
C VAL A 82 -7.97 4.42 6.09
N GLU A 83 -7.84 5.60 6.69
CA GLU A 83 -8.97 6.39 7.16
C GLU A 83 -9.96 6.68 6.02
N GLY A 84 -11.24 6.34 6.25
CA GLY A 84 -12.33 6.52 5.30
C GLY A 84 -12.30 5.61 4.06
N THR A 85 -11.38 4.64 4.00
CA THR A 85 -11.25 3.76 2.83
C THR A 85 -11.97 2.42 2.97
N GLY A 86 -12.26 1.96 4.19
CA GLY A 86 -12.76 0.60 4.45
C GLY A 86 -11.73 -0.51 4.19
N LEU A 87 -10.44 -0.18 4.07
CA LEU A 87 -9.36 -1.13 3.71
C LEU A 87 -8.48 -1.53 4.91
N ALA A 88 -8.83 -1.11 6.12
CA ALA A 88 -8.02 -1.35 7.31
C ALA A 88 -7.75 -2.85 7.55
N GLU A 89 -8.77 -3.71 7.35
CA GLU A 89 -8.67 -5.17 7.53
C GLU A 89 -7.73 -5.86 6.52
N ALA A 90 -7.47 -5.22 5.37
CA ALA A 90 -6.53 -5.73 4.36
C ALA A 90 -5.08 -5.29 4.61
N CYS A 91 -4.82 -4.55 5.68
CA CYS A 91 -3.53 -3.93 5.97
C CYS A 91 -3.03 -4.26 7.37
N HIS A 92 -1.71 -4.19 7.54
CA HIS A 92 -1.07 -4.18 8.85
C HIS A 92 -0.81 -2.73 9.25
N ILE A 93 -1.28 -2.29 10.42
CA ILE A 93 -1.27 -0.88 10.82
C ILE A 93 -0.22 -0.65 11.89
N GLY A 94 0.66 0.34 11.64
CA GLY A 94 1.64 0.82 12.60
C GLY A 94 1.82 2.33 12.48
N ASN A 95 1.68 3.04 13.60
CA ASN A 95 1.61 4.51 13.61
C ASN A 95 2.93 5.21 13.94
N ASN A 96 3.95 4.43 14.25
CA ASN A 96 5.29 4.95 14.49
C ASN A 96 6.37 4.01 13.95
N ALA A 97 7.60 4.50 13.93
CA ALA A 97 8.73 3.79 13.35
C ALA A 97 9.06 2.46 14.05
N ASN A 98 8.76 2.31 15.33
CA ASN A 98 9.03 1.07 16.07
C ASN A 98 7.95 0.03 15.75
N GLU A 99 6.68 0.39 15.79
CA GLU A 99 5.55 -0.47 15.40
C GLU A 99 5.72 -0.99 13.97
N LEU A 100 6.00 -0.09 13.01
CA LEU A 100 6.26 -0.47 11.63
C LEU A 100 7.44 -1.46 11.53
N ALA A 101 8.49 -1.26 12.31
CA ALA A 101 9.65 -2.14 12.32
C ALA A 101 9.32 -3.54 12.85
N GLU A 102 8.55 -3.63 13.92
CA GLU A 102 8.11 -4.89 14.53
C GLU A 102 7.19 -5.67 13.58
N ILE A 103 6.21 -5.00 12.98
CA ILE A 103 5.32 -5.59 11.97
C ILE A 103 6.12 -6.16 10.79
N ILE A 104 7.04 -5.37 10.22
CA ILE A 104 7.85 -5.81 9.08
C ILE A 104 8.73 -7.01 9.44
N GLN A 105 9.32 -7.03 10.63
CA GLN A 105 10.12 -8.16 11.07
C GLN A 105 9.30 -9.44 11.26
N GLY A 106 8.07 -9.32 11.75
CA GLY A 106 7.12 -10.41 11.83
C GLY A 106 6.75 -10.94 10.44
N LEU A 107 6.31 -10.06 9.57
CA LEU A 107 5.88 -10.39 8.21
C LEU A 107 6.99 -10.98 7.34
N TYR A 108 8.24 -10.61 7.57
CA TYR A 108 9.38 -11.14 6.82
C TYR A 108 9.46 -12.67 6.87
N LYS A 109 8.98 -13.28 7.95
CA LYS A 109 8.97 -14.73 8.17
C LYS A 109 7.61 -15.36 7.84
N THR A 110 6.61 -14.58 7.52
CA THR A 110 5.23 -15.03 7.29
C THR A 110 4.94 -15.03 5.79
N PRO A 111 4.73 -16.19 5.15
CA PRO A 111 4.32 -16.23 3.76
C PRO A 111 2.98 -15.51 3.56
N PHE A 112 2.82 -14.82 2.44
CA PHE A 112 1.53 -14.32 2.01
C PHE A 112 0.74 -15.46 1.36
N THR A 113 -0.45 -15.76 1.87
CA THR A 113 -1.20 -16.97 1.50
C THR A 113 -2.27 -16.69 0.42
N ASN A 114 -2.75 -17.77 -0.19
CA ASN A 114 -3.87 -17.69 -1.14
C ASN A 114 -5.18 -17.32 -0.44
N GLU A 115 -5.33 -17.69 0.82
CA GLU A 115 -6.48 -17.34 1.66
C GLU A 115 -6.53 -15.82 1.88
N GLU A 116 -5.42 -15.19 2.27
CA GLU A 116 -5.33 -13.74 2.41
C GLU A 116 -5.64 -13.02 1.09
N LEU A 117 -5.18 -13.57 -0.04
CA LEU A 117 -5.51 -13.03 -1.36
C LEU A 117 -7.01 -13.16 -1.67
N ALA A 118 -7.62 -14.29 -1.34
CA ALA A 118 -9.05 -14.52 -1.58
C ALA A 118 -9.94 -13.59 -0.71
N GLU A 119 -9.60 -13.41 0.56
CA GLU A 119 -10.29 -12.48 1.46
C GLU A 119 -10.19 -11.04 0.96
N ARG A 120 -9.00 -10.62 0.56
CA ARG A 120 -8.77 -9.29 -0.03
C ARG A 120 -9.60 -9.08 -1.30
N LYS A 121 -9.68 -10.08 -2.19
CA LYS A 121 -10.54 -10.01 -3.39
C LYS A 121 -12.02 -9.85 -3.04
N LYS A 122 -12.52 -10.54 -2.02
CA LYS A 122 -13.91 -10.36 -1.55
C LYS A 122 -14.18 -8.94 -1.07
N MET A 123 -13.25 -8.34 -0.33
CA MET A 123 -13.37 -6.93 0.11
C MET A 123 -13.46 -5.98 -1.08
N PHE A 124 -12.63 -6.17 -2.09
CA PHE A 124 -12.67 -5.33 -3.29
C PHE A 124 -13.96 -5.50 -4.10
N CYS A 125 -14.46 -6.73 -4.26
CA CYS A 125 -15.72 -6.98 -4.93
C CYS A 125 -16.91 -6.27 -4.27
N ASN A 126 -16.84 -6.05 -2.98
CA ASN A 126 -17.90 -5.37 -2.24
C ASN A 126 -17.79 -3.85 -2.27
N SER A 127 -16.59 -3.29 -2.09
CA SER A 127 -16.36 -1.86 -1.86
C SER A 127 -15.81 -1.10 -3.06
N TYR A 128 -15.13 -1.79 -3.97
CA TYR A 128 -14.43 -1.20 -5.14
C TYR A 128 -14.83 -1.87 -6.45
N ASN A 129 -16.14 -2.12 -6.62
CA ASN A 129 -16.70 -2.70 -7.83
C ASN A 129 -17.34 -1.61 -8.69
N ASN A 130 -16.73 -1.30 -9.84
CA ASN A 130 -17.20 -0.25 -10.73
C ASN A 130 -18.62 -0.51 -11.27
N SER A 131 -18.98 -1.76 -11.56
CA SER A 131 -20.33 -2.10 -12.03
C SER A 131 -21.37 -1.81 -10.95
N LYS A 132 -21.12 -2.24 -9.72
CA LYS A 132 -22.01 -1.97 -8.59
C LYS A 132 -22.12 -0.48 -8.27
N SER A 133 -21.00 0.25 -8.35
CA SER A 133 -21.00 1.71 -8.18
C SER A 133 -21.80 2.42 -9.28
N ALA A 134 -21.71 1.96 -10.52
CA ALA A 134 -22.47 2.48 -11.63
C ALA A 134 -23.98 2.20 -11.48
N GLU A 135 -24.36 1.00 -11.00
CA GLU A 135 -25.76 0.65 -10.71
C GLU A 135 -26.34 1.58 -9.63
N ILE A 136 -25.62 1.75 -8.51
CA ILE A 136 -26.05 2.64 -7.42
C ILE A 136 -26.20 4.09 -7.94
N LEU A 137 -25.24 4.56 -8.72
CA LEU A 137 -25.31 5.91 -9.30
C LEU A 137 -26.51 6.04 -10.24
N ASN A 138 -26.78 5.05 -11.07
CA ASN A 138 -27.93 5.01 -11.97
C ASN A 138 -29.25 5.05 -11.20
N GLN A 139 -29.38 4.27 -10.15
CA GLN A 139 -30.55 4.26 -9.26
C GLN A 139 -30.75 5.66 -8.63
N LEU A 140 -29.71 6.24 -8.07
CA LEU A 140 -29.81 7.57 -7.43
C LEU A 140 -30.17 8.69 -8.42
N LEU A 141 -29.75 8.60 -9.68
CA LEU A 141 -29.99 9.66 -10.67
C LEU A 141 -31.34 9.51 -11.41
N PHE A 142 -31.83 8.28 -11.60
CA PHE A 142 -32.93 8.04 -12.52
C PHE A 142 -34.16 7.38 -11.87
N GLU A 143 -34.04 6.70 -10.73
CA GLU A 143 -35.21 6.04 -10.08
C GLU A 143 -36.00 6.96 -9.13
N HIS A 144 -35.51 8.17 -8.84
CA HIS A 144 -36.23 9.17 -8.05
C HIS A 144 -37.11 10.13 -8.89
N TYR A 145 -37.28 9.86 -10.19
CA TYR A 145 -38.11 10.68 -11.10
C TYR A 145 -39.35 9.92 -11.64
N GLN A 146 -39.86 8.94 -10.89
CA GLN A 146 -41.18 8.34 -11.17
C GLN A 146 -42.17 8.67 -10.09
#